data_4ac5a475340d26da8b5b14f92e44c120
#
_entry.id   4ac5a475340d26da8b5b14f92e44c120
#
_cell.length_a   1.000
_cell.length_b   1.000
_cell.length_c   1.000
_cell.angle_alpha   90.00
_cell.angle_beta   90.00
_cell.angle_gamma   90.00
#
_symmetry.space_group_name_H-M   'P 1'
#
loop_
_entity.id
_entity.type
_entity.pdbx_description
1 polymer ?
#
loop_
_entity_poly.entity_id
_entity_poly.type
_entity_poly.pdbx_seq_one_letter_code
_entity_poly.pdbx_strand_id
1 'polypeptide(L)'
;MLFNSVLRQPQLGVLRNGWSSHYPLQSLLSGYQCNCNDEHTSYGETGVPVPPFGCTFCTAPSMEHILAVANEEGFVRLYNTESQTSKKTCFKEWMAHWNAVFDLAWVPGELKLVTAAGDQTAKFWDVRAGELMGTCKGHQCSLKSVAFPKFQKAVFSTGGRDGNIMIWDTRCNKKDGFYRQVNQISGAHNTADKQTPSKPKKKQNSKGLAPAVDSQQSVTVVLFQDENTLVSAGAVDGIIKVWDLRKNYTAYRQEPIASKSFLYPGTSTRKLGYSSLVLDSTGSTLFANCTDDNIYMFNMTGLKTSPVAVFNGHQNSTFYVKSSLSPDDQFLISGSSDEAAYIWKVSMPWHPPTVLLGHSQEVTSVCWCPSDFTKIATCSDDNTLKIWRLNRGLEEKPGDKHSIVGWTSQKKKEVKACPDFHALLHFQ
;
A
#
# COMPACT_ATOMS: atom_id res chain seq x y z
N MET A 1 28.27 14.17 14.18
CA MET A 1 28.46 12.91 14.92
C MET A 1 27.20 12.48 15.72
N LEU A 2 26.58 13.34 16.53
CA LEU A 2 25.37 12.99 17.30
C LEU A 2 24.16 12.57 16.45
N PHE A 3 23.96 13.20 15.30
CA PHE A 3 22.85 12.90 14.39
C PHE A 3 22.94 11.48 13.80
N ASN A 4 24.14 11.03 13.46
CA ASN A 4 24.35 9.67 12.93
C ASN A 4 24.20 8.58 14.01
N SER A 5 24.40 8.89 15.29
CA SER A 5 24.21 7.93 16.37
C SER A 5 22.74 7.72 16.69
N VAL A 6 21.91 8.77 16.59
CA VAL A 6 20.45 8.71 16.82
C VAL A 6 19.75 7.91 15.72
N LEU A 7 20.17 8.05 14.46
CA LEU A 7 19.57 7.34 13.32
C LEU A 7 20.09 5.91 13.14
N ARG A 8 21.26 5.55 13.69
CA ARG A 8 21.80 4.18 13.62
C ARG A 8 21.31 3.26 14.75
N GLN A 9 20.74 3.80 15.84
CA GLN A 9 20.25 2.97 16.95
C GLN A 9 19.13 1.98 16.58
N PRO A 10 18.17 2.30 15.70
CA PRO A 10 17.17 1.33 15.28
C PRO A 10 17.72 0.17 14.43
N GLN A 11 18.81 0.40 13.69
CA GLN A 11 19.42 -0.61 12.82
C GLN A 11 20.15 -1.73 13.59
N LEU A 12 20.49 -1.51 14.84
CA LEU A 12 21.32 -2.44 15.60
C LEU A 12 20.54 -3.40 16.52
N GLY A 13 19.21 -3.30 16.61
CA GLY A 13 18.38 -4.22 17.41
C GLY A 13 18.77 -4.32 18.89
N VAL A 14 19.62 -3.43 19.38
CA VAL A 14 20.14 -3.45 20.75
C VAL A 14 19.48 -2.34 21.55
N LEU A 15 18.37 -2.68 22.20
CA LEU A 15 17.86 -1.93 23.34
C LEU A 15 18.87 -2.04 24.48
N ARG A 16 19.88 -1.17 24.51
CA ARG A 16 20.66 -0.94 25.71
C ARG A 16 19.90 0.04 26.58
N ASN A 17 19.35 -0.47 27.66
CA ASN A 17 18.79 0.33 28.76
C ASN A 17 19.75 1.45 29.16
N GLY A 18 19.28 2.69 29.09
CA GLY A 18 19.85 3.74 29.91
C GLY A 18 20.08 5.13 29.31
N TRP A 19 19.95 5.35 28.00
CA TRP A 19 20.07 6.70 27.41
C TRP A 19 18.99 6.89 26.34
N SER A 20 17.78 7.25 26.76
CA SER A 20 16.80 7.81 25.82
C SER A 20 17.30 9.21 25.45
N SER A 21 17.98 9.34 24.30
CA SER A 21 18.23 10.65 23.73
C SER A 21 16.86 11.22 23.35
N HIS A 22 16.35 12.15 24.11
CA HIS A 22 15.08 12.86 23.91
C HIS A 22 15.15 13.82 22.72
N TYR A 23 15.58 13.33 21.56
CA TYR A 23 15.36 14.08 20.33
C TYR A 23 13.97 13.72 19.84
N PRO A 24 13.00 14.62 19.85
CA PRO A 24 11.67 14.31 19.37
C PRO A 24 11.77 14.05 17.86
N LEU A 25 11.66 12.79 17.45
CA LEU A 25 11.66 12.39 16.03
C LEU A 25 10.66 13.22 15.21
N GLN A 26 9.60 13.70 15.84
CA GLN A 26 8.61 14.59 15.22
C GLN A 26 9.22 15.91 14.72
N SER A 27 10.25 16.45 15.38
CA SER A 27 10.95 17.65 14.90
C SER A 27 11.78 17.37 13.63
N LEU A 28 12.14 16.10 13.38
CA LEU A 28 12.84 15.71 12.16
C LEU A 28 11.92 15.70 10.95
N LEU A 29 10.61 15.46 11.12
CA LEU A 29 9.66 15.42 10.02
C LEU A 29 9.62 16.74 9.24
N SER A 30 9.83 17.87 9.90
CA SER A 30 9.90 19.18 9.24
C SER A 30 11.11 19.35 8.32
N GLY A 31 12.08 18.46 8.39
CA GLY A 31 13.30 18.48 7.59
C GLY A 31 13.23 17.68 6.29
N TYR A 32 12.11 16.99 5.99
CA TYR A 32 11.98 16.30 4.71
C TYR A 32 11.88 17.28 3.55
N GLN A 33 12.68 17.04 2.53
CA GLN A 33 12.70 17.80 1.28
C GLN A 33 12.90 16.88 0.10
N CYS A 34 12.41 17.27 -1.06
CA CYS A 34 12.69 16.63 -2.34
C CYS A 34 13.47 17.62 -3.21
N ASN A 35 14.63 17.23 -3.68
CA ASN A 35 15.43 18.00 -4.62
C ASN A 35 15.05 17.62 -6.06
N CYS A 36 15.34 18.49 -7.05
CA CYS A 36 15.10 18.22 -8.46
C CYS A 36 15.81 16.93 -8.96
N ASN A 37 16.92 16.54 -8.35
CA ASN A 37 17.62 15.29 -8.67
C ASN A 37 16.90 14.04 -8.13
N ASP A 38 16.02 14.19 -7.16
CA ASP A 38 15.22 13.15 -6.52
C ASP A 38 13.78 13.13 -7.06
N GLU A 39 13.46 13.98 -8.04
CA GLU A 39 12.23 13.96 -8.81
C GLU A 39 12.45 13.23 -10.14
N HIS A 40 11.63 12.26 -10.43
CA HIS A 40 11.75 11.44 -11.63
C HIS A 40 10.40 11.34 -12.34
N THR A 41 10.37 11.73 -13.60
CA THR A 41 9.18 11.56 -14.44
C THR A 41 9.07 10.11 -14.88
N SER A 42 7.88 9.55 -14.79
CA SER A 42 7.54 8.23 -15.33
C SER A 42 7.11 8.37 -16.79
N TYR A 43 7.59 7.49 -17.65
CA TYR A 43 7.31 7.52 -19.08
C TYR A 43 6.73 6.20 -19.55
N GLY A 44 5.89 6.26 -20.59
CA GLY A 44 5.41 5.13 -21.35
C GLY A 44 6.36 4.73 -22.49
N GLU A 45 5.93 3.78 -23.31
CA GLU A 45 6.69 3.23 -24.45
C GLU A 45 7.04 4.31 -25.49
N THR A 46 6.14 5.25 -25.71
CA THR A 46 6.33 6.35 -26.68
C THR A 46 7.12 7.53 -26.13
N GLY A 47 7.60 7.44 -24.87
CA GLY A 47 8.27 8.54 -24.19
C GLY A 47 7.33 9.64 -23.69
N VAL A 48 6.02 9.40 -23.70
CA VAL A 48 5.01 10.29 -23.10
C VAL A 48 4.99 10.07 -21.59
N PRO A 49 4.89 11.13 -20.76
CA PRO A 49 4.71 10.98 -19.32
C PRO A 49 3.43 10.23 -18.98
N VAL A 50 3.52 9.25 -18.07
CA VAL A 50 2.39 8.45 -17.59
C VAL A 50 2.46 8.24 -16.07
N PRO A 51 1.32 8.15 -15.37
CA PRO A 51 1.30 8.05 -13.91
C PRO A 51 1.98 6.77 -13.39
N PRO A 52 2.83 6.87 -12.36
CA PRO A 52 3.27 5.72 -11.57
C PRO A 52 2.19 5.36 -10.54
N PHE A 53 1.75 4.10 -10.50
CA PHE A 53 0.68 3.63 -9.60
C PHE A 53 1.17 2.92 -8.34
N GLY A 54 2.37 2.37 -8.37
CA GLY A 54 2.89 1.63 -7.24
C GLY A 54 4.39 1.82 -7.05
N CYS A 55 4.82 1.94 -5.80
CA CYS A 55 6.23 1.96 -5.44
C CYS A 55 6.48 1.12 -4.19
N THR A 56 7.64 0.46 -4.14
CA THR A 56 8.05 -0.34 -2.98
C THR A 56 9.56 -0.47 -2.91
N PHE A 57 10.12 -0.30 -1.71
CA PHE A 57 11.54 -0.55 -1.46
C PHE A 57 11.84 -2.04 -1.38
N CYS A 58 13.02 -2.40 -1.87
CA CYS A 58 13.51 -3.78 -1.80
C CYS A 58 13.70 -4.21 -0.33
N THR A 59 13.37 -5.49 -0.07
CA THR A 59 13.55 -6.10 1.26
C THR A 59 14.76 -7.03 1.34
N ALA A 60 15.52 -7.18 0.25
CA ALA A 60 16.72 -7.99 0.22
C ALA A 60 17.85 -7.31 0.99
N PRO A 61 18.62 -8.04 1.84
CA PRO A 61 19.73 -7.47 2.61
C PRO A 61 20.73 -6.76 1.72
N SER A 62 21.17 -5.57 2.15
CA SER A 62 22.07 -4.66 1.44
C SER A 62 21.53 -4.05 0.15
N MET A 63 20.26 -4.29 -0.19
CA MET A 63 19.59 -3.75 -1.38
C MET A 63 18.35 -2.92 -1.03
N GLU A 64 18.15 -2.58 0.23
CA GLU A 64 16.99 -1.84 0.72
C GLU A 64 16.91 -0.40 0.16
N HIS A 65 18.01 0.07 -0.43
CA HIS A 65 18.06 1.35 -1.14
C HIS A 65 17.49 1.30 -2.55
N ILE A 66 17.15 0.11 -3.05
CA ILE A 66 16.52 -0.06 -4.37
C ILE A 66 15.01 0.15 -4.24
N LEU A 67 14.48 1.06 -5.04
CA LEU A 67 13.06 1.34 -5.14
C LEU A 67 12.53 0.80 -6.48
N ALA A 68 11.51 -0.05 -6.44
CA ALA A 68 10.76 -0.46 -7.62
C ALA A 68 9.53 0.42 -7.78
N VAL A 69 9.29 0.88 -9.00
CA VAL A 69 8.13 1.72 -9.36
C VAL A 69 7.48 1.15 -10.60
N ALA A 70 6.16 1.04 -10.59
CA ALA A 70 5.38 0.57 -11.73
C ALA A 70 4.37 1.63 -12.20
N ASN A 71 4.08 1.64 -13.50
CA ASN A 71 3.24 2.67 -14.10
C ASN A 71 2.00 2.13 -14.83
N GLU A 72 1.20 3.07 -15.35
CA GLU A 72 -0.06 2.81 -16.04
C GLU A 72 0.12 2.01 -17.35
N GLU A 73 1.23 2.15 -18.06
CA GLU A 73 1.49 1.41 -19.30
C GLU A 73 2.16 0.05 -19.09
N GLY A 74 2.42 -0.35 -17.82
CA GLY A 74 2.95 -1.66 -17.52
C GLY A 74 4.47 -1.73 -17.38
N PHE A 75 5.17 -0.60 -17.40
CA PHE A 75 6.61 -0.55 -17.13
C PHE A 75 6.92 -0.66 -15.66
N VAL A 76 8.00 -1.38 -15.37
CA VAL A 76 8.63 -1.39 -14.04
C VAL A 76 10.02 -0.79 -14.16
N ARG A 77 10.33 0.14 -13.27
CA ARG A 77 11.63 0.83 -13.17
C ARG A 77 12.24 0.62 -11.80
N LEU A 78 13.55 0.45 -11.78
CA LEU A 78 14.31 0.34 -10.55
C LEU A 78 15.20 1.57 -10.37
N TYR A 79 15.07 2.19 -9.22
CA TYR A 79 15.83 3.37 -8.83
C TYR A 79 16.78 3.05 -7.70
N ASN A 80 18.05 3.47 -7.86
CA ASN A 80 19.02 3.46 -6.77
C ASN A 80 18.89 4.78 -6.00
N THR A 81 18.28 4.73 -4.84
CA THR A 81 18.03 5.93 -4.01
C THR A 81 19.27 6.43 -3.26
N GLU A 82 20.43 5.78 -3.36
CA GLU A 82 21.71 6.28 -2.86
C GLU A 82 22.48 7.08 -3.92
N SER A 83 22.07 6.99 -5.19
CA SER A 83 22.69 7.75 -6.26
C SER A 83 22.39 9.24 -6.09
N GLN A 84 23.43 10.06 -6.16
CA GLN A 84 23.33 11.53 -6.06
C GLN A 84 23.12 12.22 -7.42
N THR A 85 23.17 11.45 -8.52
CA THR A 85 23.04 12.00 -9.87
C THR A 85 21.82 11.43 -10.55
N SER A 86 20.91 12.29 -10.98
CA SER A 86 19.62 11.93 -11.61
C SER A 86 19.77 10.94 -12.79
N LYS A 87 20.82 11.09 -13.61
CA LYS A 87 21.08 10.20 -14.76
C LYS A 87 21.45 8.73 -14.41
N LYS A 88 21.86 8.45 -13.19
CA LYS A 88 22.24 7.10 -12.73
C LYS A 88 21.26 6.52 -11.71
N THR A 89 20.21 7.24 -11.39
CA THR A 89 19.24 6.82 -10.38
C THR A 89 18.37 5.69 -10.93
N CYS A 90 17.77 5.83 -12.11
CA CYS A 90 17.10 4.72 -12.79
C CYS A 90 18.14 3.86 -13.52
N PHE A 91 18.33 2.62 -13.05
CA PHE A 91 19.36 1.75 -13.59
C PHE A 91 18.81 0.51 -14.30
N LYS A 92 17.51 0.22 -14.17
CA LYS A 92 16.85 -0.88 -14.86
C LYS A 92 15.40 -0.53 -15.17
N GLU A 93 14.97 -0.92 -16.37
CA GLU A 93 13.61 -0.74 -16.85
C GLU A 93 13.21 -1.91 -17.72
N TRP A 94 11.94 -2.35 -17.64
CA TRP A 94 11.37 -3.32 -18.56
C TRP A 94 9.85 -3.18 -18.63
N MET A 95 9.27 -3.58 -19.76
CA MET A 95 7.82 -3.75 -19.89
C MET A 95 7.41 -5.05 -19.21
N ALA A 96 6.78 -4.94 -18.05
CA ALA A 96 6.32 -6.09 -17.28
C ALA A 96 4.97 -6.61 -17.79
N HIS A 97 4.06 -5.73 -18.17
CA HIS A 97 2.71 -6.05 -18.62
C HIS A 97 2.29 -5.15 -19.77
N TRP A 98 1.28 -5.58 -20.53
CA TRP A 98 0.62 -4.77 -21.58
C TRP A 98 -0.55 -3.96 -21.05
N ASN A 99 -0.60 -3.73 -19.76
CA ASN A 99 -1.64 -2.96 -19.06
C ASN A 99 -1.08 -2.42 -17.76
N ALA A 100 -1.78 -1.48 -17.14
CA ALA A 100 -1.41 -0.86 -15.88
C ALA A 100 -1.01 -1.88 -14.81
N VAL A 101 0.12 -1.66 -14.16
CA VAL A 101 0.53 -2.42 -12.97
C VAL A 101 0.04 -1.66 -11.73
N PHE A 102 -0.93 -2.24 -11.05
CA PHE A 102 -1.57 -1.59 -9.90
C PHE A 102 -0.83 -1.83 -8.59
N ASP A 103 -0.11 -2.94 -8.47
CA ASP A 103 0.60 -3.27 -7.24
C ASP A 103 1.84 -4.13 -7.50
N LEU A 104 2.83 -4.03 -6.62
CA LEU A 104 4.04 -4.84 -6.65
C LEU A 104 4.49 -5.21 -5.25
N ALA A 105 5.06 -6.40 -5.13
CA ALA A 105 5.62 -6.90 -3.89
C ALA A 105 6.95 -7.61 -4.11
N TRP A 106 7.96 -7.23 -3.33
CA TRP A 106 9.21 -7.97 -3.28
C TRP A 106 9.04 -9.29 -2.55
N VAL A 107 9.72 -10.32 -3.03
CA VAL A 107 9.89 -11.56 -2.27
C VAL A 107 10.72 -11.24 -1.03
N PRO A 108 10.27 -11.60 0.18
CA PRO A 108 11.00 -11.28 1.41
C PRO A 108 12.46 -11.72 1.37
N GLY A 109 13.37 -10.74 1.49
CA GLY A 109 14.81 -10.98 1.52
C GLY A 109 15.44 -11.44 0.22
N GLU A 110 14.77 -11.31 -0.95
CA GLU A 110 15.30 -11.70 -2.25
C GLU A 110 15.14 -10.61 -3.31
N LEU A 111 16.02 -10.61 -4.32
CA LEU A 111 15.92 -9.74 -5.50
C LEU A 111 14.94 -10.33 -6.53
N LYS A 112 13.75 -10.64 -6.08
CA LYS A 112 12.64 -11.11 -6.91
C LYS A 112 11.40 -10.27 -6.63
N LEU A 113 10.63 -10.02 -7.66
CA LEU A 113 9.47 -9.13 -7.63
C LEU A 113 8.24 -9.82 -8.21
N VAL A 114 7.08 -9.62 -7.61
CA VAL A 114 5.79 -9.93 -8.22
C VAL A 114 5.09 -8.64 -8.60
N THR A 115 4.52 -8.60 -9.79
CA THR A 115 3.73 -7.49 -10.31
C THR A 115 2.30 -7.94 -10.54
N ALA A 116 1.31 -7.14 -10.15
CA ALA A 116 -0.12 -7.40 -10.31
C ALA A 116 -0.74 -6.35 -11.22
N ALA A 117 -1.36 -6.78 -12.33
CA ALA A 117 -1.73 -5.87 -13.40
C ALA A 117 -3.19 -5.98 -13.89
N GLY A 118 -3.57 -5.00 -14.70
CA GLY A 118 -4.86 -4.91 -15.36
C GLY A 118 -5.10 -5.98 -16.43
N ASP A 119 -4.05 -6.64 -16.92
CA ASP A 119 -4.12 -7.74 -17.86
C ASP A 119 -4.56 -9.08 -17.22
N GLN A 120 -5.09 -9.05 -15.99
CA GLN A 120 -5.62 -10.18 -15.23
C GLN A 120 -4.54 -11.18 -14.77
N THR A 121 -3.29 -10.79 -14.85
CA THR A 121 -2.17 -11.66 -14.47
C THR A 121 -1.31 -11.06 -13.37
N ALA A 122 -0.70 -11.91 -12.56
CA ALA A 122 0.48 -11.54 -11.80
C ALA A 122 1.70 -12.22 -12.43
N LYS A 123 2.82 -11.52 -12.49
CA LYS A 123 4.06 -12.02 -13.06
C LYS A 123 5.17 -12.02 -12.03
N PHE A 124 5.94 -13.09 -12.01
CA PHE A 124 7.04 -13.32 -11.09
C PHE A 124 8.38 -13.15 -11.81
N TRP A 125 9.22 -12.23 -11.33
CA TRP A 125 10.44 -11.78 -11.96
C TRP A 125 11.67 -12.07 -11.12
N ASP A 126 12.74 -12.57 -11.74
CA ASP A 126 14.08 -12.47 -11.19
C ASP A 126 14.66 -11.13 -11.63
N VAL A 127 14.79 -10.21 -10.67
CA VAL A 127 15.24 -8.84 -10.95
C VAL A 127 16.73 -8.80 -11.27
N ARG A 128 17.53 -9.70 -10.70
CA ARG A 128 18.97 -9.80 -10.96
C ARG A 128 19.24 -10.28 -12.40
N ALA A 129 18.66 -11.40 -12.77
CA ALA A 129 18.76 -11.94 -14.13
C ALA A 129 18.01 -11.07 -15.14
N GLY A 130 16.94 -10.39 -14.74
CA GLY A 130 16.05 -9.65 -15.64
C GLY A 130 15.06 -10.53 -16.38
N GLU A 131 14.74 -11.69 -15.82
CA GLU A 131 13.96 -12.72 -16.49
C GLU A 131 12.60 -12.93 -15.85
N LEU A 132 11.61 -13.24 -16.70
CA LEU A 132 10.29 -13.67 -16.25
C LEU A 132 10.36 -15.12 -15.79
N MET A 133 10.19 -15.36 -14.50
CA MET A 133 10.19 -16.71 -13.91
C MET A 133 8.87 -17.44 -14.14
N GLY A 134 7.75 -16.71 -14.25
CA GLY A 134 6.45 -17.31 -14.53
C GLY A 134 5.29 -16.34 -14.41
N THR A 135 4.15 -16.74 -14.93
CA THR A 135 2.92 -15.95 -14.97
C THR A 135 1.81 -16.67 -14.20
N CYS A 136 1.16 -15.99 -13.28
CA CYS A 136 0.00 -16.47 -12.54
C CYS A 136 -1.28 -16.14 -13.31
N LYS A 137 -2.00 -17.17 -13.76
CA LYS A 137 -3.26 -17.05 -14.51
C LYS A 137 -4.40 -17.71 -13.74
N GLY A 138 -5.50 -16.98 -13.59
CA GLY A 138 -6.70 -17.47 -12.89
C GLY A 138 -7.74 -16.37 -12.67
N HIS A 139 -7.32 -15.16 -12.37
CA HIS A 139 -8.21 -14.01 -12.26
C HIS A 139 -8.91 -13.71 -13.59
N GLN A 140 -10.15 -13.22 -13.49
CA GLN A 140 -10.99 -12.91 -14.66
C GLN A 140 -11.19 -11.40 -14.85
N CYS A 141 -10.55 -10.59 -14.00
CA CYS A 141 -10.53 -9.15 -14.09
C CYS A 141 -9.19 -8.62 -13.55
N SER A 142 -8.99 -7.30 -13.63
CA SER A 142 -7.77 -6.62 -13.15
C SER A 142 -7.43 -7.00 -11.72
N LEU A 143 -6.16 -7.31 -11.47
CA LEU A 143 -5.62 -7.44 -10.13
C LEU A 143 -5.42 -6.05 -9.53
N LYS A 144 -5.68 -5.92 -8.24
CA LYS A 144 -5.56 -4.65 -7.53
C LYS A 144 -4.52 -4.67 -6.42
N SER A 145 -4.18 -5.84 -5.91
CA SER A 145 -3.21 -5.97 -4.82
C SER A 145 -2.48 -7.29 -4.87
N VAL A 146 -1.24 -7.29 -4.37
CA VAL A 146 -0.39 -8.46 -4.19
C VAL A 146 0.37 -8.35 -2.88
N ALA A 147 0.47 -9.45 -2.13
CA ALA A 147 1.18 -9.46 -0.85
C ALA A 147 1.89 -10.78 -0.59
N PHE A 148 3.02 -10.71 0.10
CA PHE A 148 3.73 -11.85 0.69
C PHE A 148 3.57 -11.84 2.21
N PRO A 149 3.57 -13.02 2.87
CA PRO A 149 3.81 -13.12 4.30
C PRO A 149 5.25 -12.66 4.62
N LYS A 150 5.47 -12.09 5.79
CA LYS A 150 6.75 -11.47 6.17
C LYS A 150 7.97 -12.38 6.02
N PHE A 151 7.82 -13.68 6.32
CA PHE A 151 8.93 -14.64 6.34
C PHE A 151 8.82 -15.75 5.29
N GLN A 152 7.69 -15.83 4.56
CA GLN A 152 7.47 -16.85 3.54
C GLN A 152 7.80 -16.31 2.14
N LYS A 153 8.70 -17.02 1.44
CA LYS A 153 9.22 -16.57 0.15
C LYS A 153 8.50 -17.16 -1.06
N ALA A 154 7.81 -18.28 -0.86
CA ALA A 154 7.22 -19.04 -1.95
C ALA A 154 5.72 -18.81 -2.11
N VAL A 155 5.03 -18.42 -1.04
CA VAL A 155 3.58 -18.23 -1.04
C VAL A 155 3.25 -16.74 -1.05
N PHE A 156 2.32 -16.35 -1.91
CA PHE A 156 1.78 -15.00 -1.96
C PHE A 156 0.30 -14.99 -2.33
N SER A 157 -0.36 -13.88 -2.13
CA SER A 157 -1.77 -13.69 -2.47
C SER A 157 -1.97 -12.54 -3.45
N THR A 158 -3.03 -12.63 -4.23
CA THR A 158 -3.52 -11.54 -5.09
C THR A 158 -5.00 -11.30 -4.84
N GLY A 159 -5.40 -10.04 -4.86
CA GLY A 159 -6.80 -9.61 -4.84
C GLY A 159 -7.19 -8.98 -6.18
N GLY A 160 -8.35 -9.33 -6.70
CA GLY A 160 -8.80 -8.90 -8.00
C GLY A 160 -10.17 -8.20 -8.00
N ARG A 161 -10.42 -7.44 -9.06
CA ARG A 161 -11.71 -6.82 -9.33
C ARG A 161 -12.83 -7.85 -9.59
N ASP A 162 -12.48 -9.10 -9.85
CA ASP A 162 -13.40 -10.23 -9.96
C ASP A 162 -13.96 -10.72 -8.61
N GLY A 163 -13.59 -10.07 -7.51
CA GLY A 163 -14.05 -10.41 -6.16
C GLY A 163 -13.33 -11.61 -5.53
N ASN A 164 -12.31 -12.12 -6.19
CA ASN A 164 -11.57 -13.29 -5.73
C ASN A 164 -10.25 -12.89 -5.07
N ILE A 165 -9.88 -13.69 -4.09
CA ILE A 165 -8.53 -13.72 -3.55
C ILE A 165 -7.92 -15.05 -3.97
N MET A 166 -6.77 -15.04 -4.61
CA MET A 166 -6.04 -16.24 -5.02
C MET A 166 -4.73 -16.36 -4.27
N ILE A 167 -4.42 -17.58 -3.86
CA ILE A 167 -3.17 -17.92 -3.18
C ILE A 167 -2.32 -18.72 -4.17
N TRP A 168 -1.07 -18.34 -4.29
CA TRP A 168 -0.09 -18.87 -5.20
C TRP A 168 1.08 -19.46 -4.43
N ASP A 169 1.64 -20.57 -4.95
CA ASP A 169 2.88 -21.15 -4.43
C ASP A 169 3.85 -21.35 -5.61
N THR A 170 4.97 -20.67 -5.56
CA THR A 170 5.99 -20.70 -6.63
C THR A 170 6.73 -22.04 -6.73
N ARG A 171 6.55 -22.94 -5.78
CA ARG A 171 7.16 -24.28 -5.74
C ARG A 171 6.35 -25.32 -6.49
N CYS A 172 5.06 -25.07 -6.70
CA CYS A 172 4.14 -26.04 -7.26
C CYS A 172 3.21 -25.45 -8.32
N ASN A 173 2.45 -26.31 -8.97
CA ASN A 173 1.42 -25.97 -9.97
C ASN A 173 1.93 -25.15 -11.18
N LYS A 174 3.23 -25.21 -11.48
CA LYS A 174 3.80 -24.56 -12.67
C LYS A 174 3.75 -25.52 -13.87
N LYS A 175 3.09 -25.08 -14.94
CA LYS A 175 3.06 -25.81 -16.21
C LYS A 175 3.25 -24.79 -17.35
N ASP A 176 4.18 -25.08 -18.24
CA ASP A 176 4.47 -24.27 -19.44
C ASP A 176 4.71 -22.78 -19.13
N GLY A 177 5.39 -22.47 -18.00
CA GLY A 177 5.63 -21.09 -17.55
C GLY A 177 4.48 -20.46 -16.78
N PHE A 178 3.35 -21.15 -16.62
CA PHE A 178 2.19 -20.64 -15.91
C PHE A 178 2.01 -21.30 -14.55
N TYR A 179 1.71 -20.48 -13.54
CA TYR A 179 1.29 -20.93 -12.22
C TYR A 179 -0.24 -20.96 -12.14
N ARG A 180 -0.78 -21.96 -11.45
CA ARG A 180 -2.18 -22.02 -11.03
C ARG A 180 -2.27 -21.76 -9.54
N GLN A 181 -3.39 -21.19 -9.11
CA GLN A 181 -3.65 -20.96 -7.67
C GLN A 181 -3.70 -22.31 -6.92
N VAL A 182 -3.15 -22.30 -5.72
CA VAL A 182 -3.21 -23.44 -4.79
C VAL A 182 -4.43 -23.39 -3.89
N ASN A 183 -4.97 -22.18 -3.64
CA ASN A 183 -6.21 -21.94 -2.91
C ASN A 183 -6.90 -20.69 -3.44
N GLN A 184 -8.21 -20.56 -3.21
CA GLN A 184 -9.02 -19.44 -3.65
C GLN A 184 -10.13 -19.15 -2.67
N ILE A 185 -10.38 -17.85 -2.41
CA ILE A 185 -11.54 -17.35 -1.69
C ILE A 185 -12.38 -16.60 -2.72
N SER A 186 -13.50 -17.19 -3.13
CA SER A 186 -14.36 -16.60 -4.16
C SER A 186 -15.43 -15.72 -3.54
N GLY A 187 -15.65 -14.52 -4.12
CA GLY A 187 -16.65 -13.60 -3.61
C GLY A 187 -16.33 -13.10 -2.21
N ALA A 188 -15.05 -12.85 -1.93
CA ALA A 188 -14.56 -12.48 -0.60
C ALA A 188 -15.31 -11.25 -0.01
N HIS A 189 -15.69 -10.30 -0.85
CA HIS A 189 -16.37 -9.05 -0.47
C HIS A 189 -17.72 -8.88 -1.19
N ASN A 190 -18.44 -10.00 -1.45
CA ASN A 190 -19.80 -9.91 -1.94
C ASN A 190 -20.68 -9.21 -0.91
N THR A 191 -21.39 -8.18 -1.33
CA THR A 191 -22.54 -7.68 -0.61
C THR A 191 -23.71 -8.59 -0.98
N ALA A 192 -24.13 -9.43 -0.06
CA ALA A 192 -25.40 -10.12 -0.18
C ALA A 192 -26.50 -9.04 -0.08
N ASP A 193 -26.86 -8.43 -1.20
CA ASP A 193 -28.15 -7.80 -1.29
C ASP A 193 -29.17 -8.89 -0.94
N LYS A 194 -29.94 -8.68 0.13
CA LYS A 194 -31.14 -9.45 0.43
C LYS A 194 -32.10 -9.24 -0.72
N GLN A 195 -31.81 -9.87 -1.85
CA GLN A 195 -32.75 -9.88 -2.97
C GLN A 195 -33.92 -10.77 -2.57
N THR A 196 -35.07 -10.14 -2.37
CA THR A 196 -36.33 -10.80 -2.57
C THR A 196 -36.25 -11.70 -3.80
N PRO A 197 -36.77 -12.95 -3.76
CA PRO A 197 -36.62 -13.90 -4.85
C PRO A 197 -37.27 -13.33 -6.12
N SER A 198 -36.46 -12.80 -7.01
CA SER A 198 -36.91 -12.35 -8.32
C SER A 198 -37.10 -13.58 -9.21
N LYS A 199 -38.30 -13.65 -9.84
CA LYS A 199 -38.69 -14.68 -10.81
C LYS A 199 -37.57 -14.92 -11.84
N PRO A 200 -37.34 -16.18 -12.28
CA PRO A 200 -36.30 -16.51 -13.23
C PRO A 200 -36.49 -15.77 -14.55
N LYS A 201 -35.62 -14.83 -14.85
CA LYS A 201 -35.55 -14.19 -16.18
C LYS A 201 -35.06 -15.21 -17.20
N LYS A 202 -35.82 -15.46 -18.26
CA LYS A 202 -35.44 -16.27 -19.41
C LYS A 202 -34.07 -15.84 -19.94
N LYS A 203 -33.17 -16.83 -20.13
CA LYS A 203 -31.87 -16.62 -20.78
C LYS A 203 -32.10 -16.08 -22.19
N GLN A 204 -31.73 -14.84 -22.43
CA GLN A 204 -31.46 -14.35 -23.78
C GLN A 204 -30.01 -14.71 -24.12
N ASN A 205 -29.84 -15.49 -25.16
CA ASN A 205 -28.52 -15.79 -25.76
C ASN A 205 -27.97 -14.51 -26.39
N SER A 206 -27.13 -13.78 -25.69
CA SER A 206 -26.27 -12.74 -26.27
C SER A 206 -24.88 -13.35 -26.53
N LYS A 207 -24.59 -13.62 -27.80
CA LYS A 207 -23.22 -13.93 -28.24
C LYS A 207 -22.35 -12.70 -28.02
N GLY A 208 -21.27 -12.86 -27.26
CA GLY A 208 -20.06 -12.07 -27.43
C GLY A 208 -19.88 -10.79 -26.64
N LEU A 209 -20.05 -10.82 -25.29
CA LEU A 209 -19.31 -9.92 -24.38
C LEU A 209 -19.01 -10.72 -23.11
N ALA A 210 -17.78 -10.61 -22.64
CA ALA A 210 -17.41 -11.17 -21.34
C ALA A 210 -18.43 -10.65 -20.29
N PRO A 211 -18.87 -11.50 -19.33
CA PRO A 211 -19.81 -11.04 -18.30
C PRO A 211 -19.25 -9.82 -17.63
N ALA A 212 -20.04 -8.75 -17.53
CA ALA A 212 -19.69 -7.55 -16.79
C ALA A 212 -19.46 -7.98 -15.33
N VAL A 213 -18.19 -8.11 -14.94
CA VAL A 213 -17.82 -8.39 -13.55
C VAL A 213 -18.23 -7.19 -12.74
N ASP A 214 -19.09 -7.39 -11.75
CA ASP A 214 -19.61 -6.32 -10.93
C ASP A 214 -18.44 -5.70 -10.13
N SER A 215 -18.13 -4.44 -10.42
CA SER A 215 -17.09 -3.68 -9.70
C SER A 215 -17.39 -3.57 -8.20
N GLN A 216 -18.62 -3.81 -7.79
CA GLN A 216 -19.05 -3.80 -6.39
C GLN A 216 -18.46 -4.95 -5.56
N GLN A 217 -17.94 -5.99 -6.19
CA GLN A 217 -17.33 -7.14 -5.51
C GLN A 217 -15.79 -7.03 -5.41
N SER A 218 -15.21 -5.97 -5.95
CA SER A 218 -13.76 -5.80 -6.06
C SER A 218 -13.06 -5.95 -4.71
N VAL A 219 -12.03 -6.82 -4.68
CA VAL A 219 -11.04 -6.85 -3.60
C VAL A 219 -9.99 -5.78 -3.93
N THR A 220 -9.90 -4.74 -3.09
CA THR A 220 -9.01 -3.61 -3.31
C THR A 220 -7.63 -3.83 -2.74
N VAL A 221 -7.55 -4.55 -1.61
CA VAL A 221 -6.30 -4.81 -0.92
C VAL A 221 -6.31 -6.16 -0.22
N VAL A 222 -5.16 -6.83 -0.27
CA VAL A 222 -4.85 -8.03 0.50
C VAL A 222 -3.52 -7.84 1.21
N LEU A 223 -3.40 -8.39 2.42
CA LEU A 223 -2.14 -8.44 3.14
C LEU A 223 -2.12 -9.62 4.10
N PHE A 224 -0.93 -10.08 4.47
CA PHE A 224 -0.75 -11.15 5.45
C PHE A 224 -0.50 -10.58 6.83
N GLN A 225 -1.23 -11.06 7.84
CA GLN A 225 -0.92 -10.82 9.24
C GLN A 225 0.20 -11.76 9.70
N ASP A 226 0.11 -13.02 9.32
CA ASP A 226 1.10 -14.06 9.51
C ASP A 226 1.07 -15.06 8.33
N GLU A 227 1.79 -16.18 8.42
CA GLU A 227 1.87 -17.16 7.33
C GLU A 227 0.53 -17.82 6.97
N ASN A 228 -0.42 -17.88 7.90
CA ASN A 228 -1.71 -18.54 7.74
C ASN A 228 -2.91 -17.60 7.80
N THR A 229 -2.68 -16.34 8.14
CA THR A 229 -3.75 -15.36 8.35
C THR A 229 -3.64 -14.26 7.31
N LEU A 230 -4.65 -14.17 6.46
CA LEU A 230 -4.78 -13.13 5.42
C LEU A 230 -5.85 -12.13 5.84
N VAL A 231 -5.58 -10.86 5.56
CA VAL A 231 -6.54 -9.75 5.75
C VAL A 231 -6.87 -9.16 4.40
N SER A 232 -8.14 -8.86 4.16
CA SER A 232 -8.58 -8.24 2.93
C SER A 232 -9.64 -7.18 3.16
N ALA A 233 -9.76 -6.26 2.20
CA ALA A 233 -10.83 -5.30 2.16
C ALA A 233 -11.37 -5.14 0.73
N GLY A 234 -12.62 -4.70 0.63
CA GLY A 234 -13.32 -4.50 -0.62
C GLY A 234 -13.60 -3.03 -0.92
N ALA A 235 -14.12 -2.80 -2.13
CA ALA A 235 -14.41 -1.46 -2.64
C ALA A 235 -15.68 -0.83 -2.04
N VAL A 236 -16.67 -1.62 -1.61
CA VAL A 236 -18.00 -1.10 -1.33
C VAL A 236 -18.70 -1.66 -0.11
N ASP A 237 -18.19 -2.75 0.48
CA ASP A 237 -18.84 -3.40 1.63
C ASP A 237 -18.47 -2.78 2.97
N GLY A 238 -17.43 -1.91 3.00
CA GLY A 238 -16.96 -1.27 4.22
C GLY A 238 -16.43 -2.25 5.28
N ILE A 239 -16.12 -3.48 4.89
CA ILE A 239 -15.74 -4.54 5.82
C ILE A 239 -14.29 -4.97 5.57
N ILE A 240 -13.52 -5.05 6.65
CA ILE A 240 -12.22 -5.72 6.62
C ILE A 240 -12.42 -7.14 7.11
N LYS A 241 -11.98 -8.13 6.35
CA LYS A 241 -12.15 -9.54 6.64
C LYS A 241 -10.81 -10.24 6.88
N VAL A 242 -10.79 -11.12 7.88
CA VAL A 242 -9.62 -11.93 8.26
C VAL A 242 -9.91 -13.38 7.90
N TRP A 243 -9.00 -14.02 7.20
CA TRP A 243 -9.13 -15.35 6.65
C TRP A 243 -8.07 -16.28 7.23
N ASP A 244 -8.46 -17.48 7.64
CA ASP A 244 -7.54 -18.55 8.03
C ASP A 244 -7.26 -19.45 6.83
N LEU A 245 -6.10 -19.35 6.24
CA LEU A 245 -5.72 -20.07 5.01
C LEU A 245 -5.59 -21.59 5.17
N ARG A 246 -5.63 -22.09 6.39
CA ARG A 246 -5.71 -23.54 6.69
C ARG A 246 -7.11 -24.10 6.42
N LYS A 247 -8.11 -23.23 6.32
CA LYS A 247 -9.49 -23.59 5.96
C LYS A 247 -9.63 -23.67 4.44
N ASN A 248 -10.46 -24.61 3.99
CA ASN A 248 -10.83 -24.71 2.59
C ASN A 248 -12.05 -23.84 2.30
N TYR A 249 -11.88 -22.83 1.45
CA TYR A 249 -12.94 -21.92 1.02
C TYR A 249 -13.52 -22.29 -0.36
N THR A 250 -13.03 -23.38 -0.99
CA THR A 250 -13.52 -23.84 -2.30
C THR A 250 -14.72 -24.79 -2.19
N ALA A 251 -15.19 -25.10 -0.98
CA ALA A 251 -16.32 -25.99 -0.77
C ALA A 251 -17.61 -25.39 -1.37
N TYR A 252 -18.19 -26.15 -2.26
CA TYR A 252 -19.33 -25.81 -3.11
C TYR A 252 -20.53 -25.18 -2.36
N ARG A 253 -21.05 -24.08 -2.85
CA ARG A 253 -22.36 -23.46 -2.57
C ARG A 253 -22.54 -22.67 -1.28
N GLN A 254 -21.51 -22.39 -0.51
CA GLN A 254 -21.62 -21.48 0.63
C GLN A 254 -20.72 -20.26 0.42
N GLU A 255 -21.20 -19.08 0.81
CA GLU A 255 -20.39 -17.90 0.88
C GLU A 255 -19.22 -18.12 1.85
N PRO A 256 -18.00 -17.67 1.52
CA PRO A 256 -16.84 -17.85 2.38
C PRO A 256 -17.04 -17.07 3.69
N ILE A 257 -16.87 -17.75 4.83
CA ILE A 257 -17.04 -17.13 6.14
C ILE A 257 -15.67 -16.75 6.67
N ALA A 258 -15.45 -15.43 6.85
CA ALA A 258 -14.25 -14.90 7.47
C ALA A 258 -14.13 -15.34 8.93
N SER A 259 -12.92 -15.53 9.43
CA SER A 259 -12.68 -15.88 10.83
C SER A 259 -12.94 -14.70 11.77
N LYS A 260 -12.72 -13.47 11.29
CA LYS A 260 -13.01 -12.21 11.99
C LYS A 260 -13.37 -11.14 10.97
N SER A 261 -14.21 -10.18 11.34
CA SER A 261 -14.57 -9.05 10.51
C SER A 261 -14.59 -7.77 11.32
N PHE A 262 -14.08 -6.69 10.72
CA PHE A 262 -14.16 -5.34 11.25
C PHE A 262 -15.13 -4.56 10.36
N LEU A 263 -16.23 -4.12 10.95
CA LEU A 263 -17.24 -3.34 10.23
C LEU A 263 -16.81 -1.88 10.13
N TYR A 264 -17.32 -1.19 9.12
CA TYR A 264 -17.13 0.25 8.98
C TYR A 264 -17.63 0.99 10.23
N PRO A 265 -16.77 1.77 10.89
CA PRO A 265 -17.12 2.39 12.18
C PRO A 265 -17.85 3.73 12.05
N GLY A 266 -17.91 4.31 10.85
CA GLY A 266 -18.53 5.61 10.61
C GLY A 266 -20.05 5.53 10.44
N THR A 267 -20.66 6.70 10.24
CA THR A 267 -22.12 6.86 10.10
C THR A 267 -22.58 7.09 8.65
N SER A 268 -21.64 7.06 7.69
CA SER A 268 -21.98 7.29 6.28
C SER A 268 -22.88 6.19 5.72
N THR A 269 -23.91 6.60 4.99
CA THR A 269 -24.80 5.68 4.23
C THR A 269 -24.28 5.39 2.83
N ARG A 270 -23.17 6.00 2.43
CA ARG A 270 -22.53 5.73 1.12
C ARG A 270 -21.89 4.35 1.14
N LYS A 271 -21.81 3.73 -0.02
CA LYS A 271 -20.95 2.56 -0.22
C LYS A 271 -19.50 3.01 -0.10
N LEU A 272 -18.79 2.51 0.90
CA LEU A 272 -17.43 2.87 1.23
C LEU A 272 -16.56 1.62 1.20
N GLY A 273 -15.30 1.79 0.90
CA GLY A 273 -14.31 0.73 0.92
C GLY A 273 -12.96 1.24 1.40
N TYR A 274 -11.99 0.36 1.37
CA TYR A 274 -10.65 0.68 1.81
C TYR A 274 -9.69 0.64 0.62
N SER A 275 -8.86 1.67 0.50
CA SER A 275 -7.84 1.79 -0.55
C SER A 275 -6.52 1.15 -0.14
N SER A 276 -6.22 1.11 1.16
CA SER A 276 -4.97 0.57 1.70
C SER A 276 -5.17 -0.05 3.07
N LEU A 277 -4.46 -1.13 3.33
CA LEU A 277 -4.29 -1.75 4.64
C LEU A 277 -2.80 -1.87 4.94
N VAL A 278 -2.39 -1.51 6.15
CA VAL A 278 -1.00 -1.64 6.62
C VAL A 278 -0.98 -2.21 8.02
N LEU A 279 -0.11 -3.16 8.28
CA LEU A 279 0.15 -3.72 9.61
C LEU A 279 1.45 -3.16 10.19
N ASP A 280 1.47 -3.00 11.50
CA ASP A 280 2.72 -2.75 12.22
C ASP A 280 3.69 -3.93 12.11
N SER A 281 4.92 -3.76 12.53
CA SER A 281 5.97 -4.78 12.43
C SER A 281 5.65 -6.06 13.21
N THR A 282 4.76 -5.97 14.21
CA THR A 282 4.32 -7.08 15.05
C THR A 282 3.07 -7.81 14.52
N GLY A 283 2.35 -7.24 13.55
CA GLY A 283 1.07 -7.75 13.07
C GLY A 283 -0.10 -7.56 14.07
N SER A 284 0.10 -6.75 15.12
CA SER A 284 -0.88 -6.52 16.18
C SER A 284 -1.82 -5.36 15.91
N THR A 285 -1.38 -4.38 15.12
CA THR A 285 -2.11 -3.14 14.81
C THR A 285 -2.31 -3.01 13.31
N LEU A 286 -3.56 -2.82 12.90
CA LEU A 286 -3.96 -2.62 11.52
C LEU A 286 -4.38 -1.16 11.29
N PHE A 287 -3.84 -0.53 10.27
CA PHE A 287 -4.24 0.77 9.76
C PHE A 287 -4.99 0.59 8.46
N ALA A 288 -6.20 1.11 8.37
CA ALA A 288 -7.10 0.93 7.24
C ALA A 288 -7.53 2.30 6.68
N ASN A 289 -7.04 2.62 5.48
CA ASN A 289 -7.35 3.87 4.79
C ASN A 289 -8.70 3.72 4.06
N CYS A 290 -9.69 4.46 4.51
CA CYS A 290 -11.07 4.39 4.02
C CYS A 290 -11.37 5.56 3.07
N THR A 291 -12.26 5.33 2.12
CA THR A 291 -12.74 6.36 1.16
C THR A 291 -13.70 7.38 1.79
N ASP A 292 -13.72 7.48 3.11
CA ASP A 292 -14.41 8.52 3.89
C ASP A 292 -13.44 9.58 4.47
N ASP A 293 -12.23 9.67 3.93
CA ASP A 293 -11.17 10.60 4.34
C ASP A 293 -10.60 10.31 5.75
N ASN A 294 -10.76 9.07 6.24
CA ASN A 294 -10.23 8.65 7.53
C ASN A 294 -9.35 7.40 7.40
N ILE A 295 -8.33 7.31 8.25
CA ILE A 295 -7.59 6.08 8.46
C ILE A 295 -7.94 5.55 9.85
N TYR A 296 -8.50 4.36 9.90
CA TYR A 296 -8.91 3.69 11.12
C TYR A 296 -7.82 2.75 11.63
N MET A 297 -7.51 2.84 12.91
CA MET A 297 -6.56 1.96 13.57
C MET A 297 -7.30 0.89 14.37
N PHE A 298 -7.02 -0.38 14.10
CA PHE A 298 -7.66 -1.53 14.76
C PHE A 298 -6.64 -2.38 15.51
N ASN A 299 -7.07 -2.98 16.64
CA ASN A 299 -6.31 -4.01 17.31
C ASN A 299 -6.66 -5.38 16.74
N MET A 300 -5.67 -6.09 16.18
CA MET A 300 -5.85 -7.38 15.54
C MET A 300 -5.93 -8.53 16.54
N THR A 301 -5.25 -8.40 17.68
CA THR A 301 -5.15 -9.47 18.70
C THR A 301 -6.33 -9.49 19.67
N GLY A 302 -7.01 -8.35 19.84
CA GLY A 302 -8.14 -8.22 20.76
C GLY A 302 -9.45 -8.78 20.20
N LEU A 303 -10.44 -8.96 21.07
CA LEU A 303 -11.80 -9.38 20.70
C LEU A 303 -12.62 -8.21 20.13
N LYS A 304 -12.30 -6.98 20.50
CA LYS A 304 -13.00 -5.79 20.02
C LYS A 304 -12.73 -5.55 18.54
N THR A 305 -13.77 -5.20 17.81
CA THR A 305 -13.72 -4.89 16.37
C THR A 305 -13.90 -3.38 16.10
N SER A 306 -14.09 -2.57 17.16
CA SER A 306 -14.10 -1.11 17.03
C SER A 306 -12.68 -0.55 16.86
N PRO A 307 -12.52 0.56 16.14
CA PRO A 307 -11.21 1.20 16.02
C PRO A 307 -10.74 1.75 17.36
N VAL A 308 -9.42 1.73 17.57
CA VAL A 308 -8.76 2.30 18.75
C VAL A 308 -8.34 3.74 18.54
N ALA A 309 -8.16 4.15 17.28
CA ALA A 309 -7.86 5.53 16.90
C ALA A 309 -8.32 5.82 15.48
N VAL A 310 -8.43 7.11 15.15
CA VAL A 310 -8.77 7.60 13.80
C VAL A 310 -7.81 8.73 13.45
N PHE A 311 -7.23 8.66 12.25
CA PHE A 311 -6.39 9.71 11.67
C PHE A 311 -7.17 10.40 10.56
N ASN A 312 -7.14 11.72 10.53
CA ASN A 312 -7.87 12.53 9.56
C ASN A 312 -7.01 13.69 9.04
N GLY A 313 -7.54 14.42 8.06
CA GLY A 313 -6.90 15.60 7.51
C GLY A 313 -6.41 15.44 6.07
N HIS A 314 -6.29 14.22 5.54
CA HIS A 314 -6.11 13.92 4.12
C HIS A 314 -7.47 13.74 3.45
N GLN A 315 -7.46 13.62 2.12
CA GLN A 315 -8.63 13.27 1.31
C GLN A 315 -8.37 11.94 0.59
N ASN A 316 -9.39 11.09 0.56
CA ASN A 316 -9.31 9.79 -0.11
C ASN A 316 -10.60 9.53 -0.89
N SER A 317 -10.65 10.01 -2.13
CA SER A 317 -11.80 9.86 -3.01
C SER A 317 -11.69 8.67 -3.97
N THR A 318 -10.54 7.98 -3.99
CA THR A 318 -10.24 6.90 -4.93
C THR A 318 -9.76 5.64 -4.20
N PHE A 319 -9.63 4.51 -4.92
CA PHE A 319 -9.06 3.28 -4.39
C PHE A 319 -7.54 3.15 -4.66
N TYR A 320 -6.87 4.24 -5.05
CA TYR A 320 -5.46 4.22 -5.39
C TYR A 320 -4.56 4.77 -4.28
N VAL A 321 -5.13 5.51 -3.33
CA VAL A 321 -4.39 6.11 -2.22
C VAL A 321 -3.85 5.04 -1.27
N LYS A 322 -2.53 4.88 -1.27
CA LYS A 322 -1.81 3.93 -0.42
C LYS A 322 -1.27 4.59 0.85
N SER A 323 -1.04 3.77 1.86
CA SER A 323 -0.42 4.17 3.14
C SER A 323 0.78 3.30 3.44
N SER A 324 1.69 3.78 4.30
CA SER A 324 2.89 3.06 4.74
C SER A 324 3.22 3.44 6.19
N LEU A 325 3.97 2.60 6.88
CA LEU A 325 4.52 2.91 8.21
C LEU A 325 6.01 3.24 8.13
N SER A 326 6.48 4.05 9.06
CA SER A 326 7.91 4.23 9.30
C SER A 326 8.54 2.92 9.80
N PRO A 327 9.86 2.72 9.61
CA PRO A 327 10.53 1.46 10.01
C PRO A 327 10.50 1.18 11.52
N ASP A 328 10.15 2.15 12.34
CA ASP A 328 10.00 2.07 13.80
C ASP A 328 8.53 2.02 14.26
N ASP A 329 7.57 1.91 13.33
CA ASP A 329 6.12 1.93 13.54
C ASP A 329 5.57 3.20 14.25
N GLN A 330 6.39 4.25 14.40
CA GLN A 330 5.95 5.45 15.13
C GLN A 330 5.15 6.43 14.28
N PHE A 331 5.32 6.36 12.96
CA PHE A 331 4.65 7.28 12.03
C PHE A 331 3.93 6.53 10.94
N LEU A 332 2.75 7.03 10.61
CA LEU A 332 1.93 6.61 9.49
C LEU A 332 2.00 7.67 8.40
N ILE A 333 2.27 7.26 7.16
CA ILE A 333 2.18 8.14 5.99
C ILE A 333 1.07 7.66 5.06
N SER A 334 0.36 8.59 4.44
CA SER A 334 -0.61 8.31 3.38
C SER A 334 -0.50 9.32 2.25
N GLY A 335 -0.74 8.86 1.03
CA GLY A 335 -1.09 9.75 -0.07
C GLY A 335 -2.42 10.43 0.19
N SER A 336 -2.81 11.30 -0.74
CA SER A 336 -4.08 12.04 -0.66
C SER A 336 -4.51 12.55 -2.02
N SER A 337 -5.81 12.70 -2.23
CA SER A 337 -6.39 13.27 -3.44
C SER A 337 -6.22 14.78 -3.55
N ASP A 338 -5.70 15.46 -2.53
CA ASP A 338 -5.44 16.91 -2.48
C ASP A 338 -3.98 17.29 -2.80
N GLU A 339 -3.28 16.49 -3.62
CA GLU A 339 -1.94 16.79 -4.14
C GLU A 339 -0.80 16.69 -3.12
N ALA A 340 -1.08 16.16 -1.92
CA ALA A 340 -0.12 16.09 -0.82
C ALA A 340 0.01 14.67 -0.24
N ALA A 341 1.08 14.43 0.51
CA ALA A 341 1.16 13.27 1.40
C ALA A 341 1.17 13.73 2.87
N TYR A 342 0.59 12.91 3.73
CA TYR A 342 0.34 13.26 5.13
C TYR A 342 1.04 12.28 6.05
N ILE A 343 1.70 12.80 7.09
CA ILE A 343 2.40 12.00 8.09
C ILE A 343 1.81 12.30 9.47
N TRP A 344 1.33 11.27 10.15
CA TRP A 344 0.83 11.34 11.52
C TRP A 344 1.75 10.60 12.47
N LYS A 345 1.79 11.04 13.72
CA LYS A 345 2.39 10.27 14.80
C LYS A 345 1.38 9.26 15.32
N VAL A 346 1.68 7.96 15.27
CA VAL A 346 0.76 6.88 15.64
C VAL A 346 0.26 7.01 17.08
N SER A 347 1.13 7.37 18.01
CA SER A 347 0.77 7.56 19.42
C SER A 347 -0.06 8.81 19.74
N MET A 348 -0.20 9.72 18.75
CA MET A 348 -0.88 11.02 18.92
C MET A 348 -1.81 11.32 17.72
N PRO A 349 -2.85 10.52 17.49
CA PRO A 349 -3.70 10.63 16.30
C PRO A 349 -4.47 11.97 16.22
N TRP A 350 -4.62 12.67 17.33
CA TRP A 350 -5.29 13.99 17.42
C TRP A 350 -4.38 15.17 17.05
N HIS A 351 -3.07 14.95 16.91
CA HIS A 351 -2.15 16.00 16.46
C HIS A 351 -2.28 16.25 14.96
N PRO A 352 -2.16 17.52 14.53
CA PRO A 352 -2.14 17.85 13.11
C PRO A 352 -1.01 17.10 12.40
N PRO A 353 -1.26 16.56 11.20
CA PRO A 353 -0.23 15.88 10.42
C PRO A 353 0.82 16.86 9.89
N THR A 354 2.02 16.33 9.67
CA THR A 354 3.02 16.95 8.79
C THR A 354 2.64 16.66 7.35
N VAL A 355 2.68 17.67 6.49
CA VAL A 355 2.26 17.58 5.09
C VAL A 355 3.49 17.70 4.20
N LEU A 356 3.64 16.80 3.25
CA LEU A 356 4.65 16.86 2.18
C LEU A 356 4.00 17.50 0.96
N LEU A 357 4.48 18.68 0.59
CA LEU A 357 3.98 19.50 -0.52
C LEU A 357 4.96 19.50 -1.68
N GLY A 358 4.46 19.42 -2.92
CA GLY A 358 5.31 19.49 -4.11
C GLY A 358 4.78 18.69 -5.31
N HIS A 359 3.81 17.79 -5.13
CA HIS A 359 3.05 17.21 -6.22
C HIS A 359 1.96 18.19 -6.68
N SER A 360 1.49 18.03 -7.92
CA SER A 360 0.46 18.88 -8.54
C SER A 360 -0.82 18.12 -8.90
N GLN A 361 -0.91 16.84 -8.51
CA GLN A 361 -2.10 16.00 -8.65
C GLN A 361 -2.14 14.97 -7.51
N GLU A 362 -3.16 14.09 -7.51
CA GLU A 362 -3.36 13.07 -6.49
C GLU A 362 -2.07 12.28 -6.20
N VAL A 363 -1.72 12.15 -4.93
CA VAL A 363 -0.63 11.29 -4.47
C VAL A 363 -1.21 9.91 -4.20
N THR A 364 -0.96 8.98 -5.12
CA THR A 364 -1.58 7.65 -5.12
C THR A 364 -0.81 6.63 -4.31
N SER A 365 0.52 6.63 -4.40
CA SER A 365 1.33 5.63 -3.71
C SER A 365 2.42 6.28 -2.87
N VAL A 366 2.60 5.74 -1.67
CA VAL A 366 3.66 6.17 -0.75
C VAL A 366 4.33 4.94 -0.16
N CYS A 367 5.64 5.02 0.03
CA CYS A 367 6.36 4.00 0.79
C CYS A 367 7.50 4.63 1.60
N TRP A 368 7.62 4.20 2.85
CA TRP A 368 8.76 4.53 3.70
C TRP A 368 9.85 3.48 3.51
N CYS A 369 11.10 3.89 3.45
CA CYS A 369 12.21 2.94 3.33
C CYS A 369 12.29 2.10 4.62
N PRO A 370 12.22 0.75 4.54
CA PRO A 370 12.12 -0.11 5.72
C PRO A 370 13.41 -0.14 6.55
N SER A 371 14.55 0.23 5.98
CA SER A 371 15.84 0.26 6.67
C SER A 371 16.37 1.67 6.95
N ASP A 372 15.72 2.70 6.41
CA ASP A 372 16.21 4.09 6.50
C ASP A 372 15.04 5.07 6.74
N PHE A 373 14.87 5.47 7.99
CA PHE A 373 13.87 6.48 8.37
C PHE A 373 13.97 7.77 7.56
N THR A 374 15.15 8.11 7.07
CA THR A 374 15.40 9.38 6.36
C THR A 374 14.89 9.43 4.93
N LYS A 375 14.31 8.33 4.41
CA LYS A 375 13.86 8.21 3.02
C LYS A 375 12.40 7.83 2.92
N ILE A 376 11.66 8.59 2.12
CA ILE A 376 10.28 8.33 1.72
C ILE A 376 10.20 8.43 0.21
N ALA A 377 9.36 7.64 -0.43
CA ALA A 377 9.03 7.79 -1.84
C ALA A 377 7.51 8.01 -1.99
N THR A 378 7.14 8.90 -2.92
CA THR A 378 5.75 9.18 -3.28
C THR A 378 5.57 9.18 -4.78
N CYS A 379 4.47 8.59 -5.27
CA CYS A 379 4.04 8.59 -6.66
C CYS A 379 2.75 9.37 -6.80
N SER A 380 2.60 10.10 -7.92
CA SER A 380 1.45 10.94 -8.17
C SER A 380 0.97 10.85 -9.61
N ASP A 381 -0.30 11.17 -9.82
CA ASP A 381 -0.92 11.29 -11.14
C ASP A 381 -0.33 12.46 -11.96
N ASP A 382 0.51 13.32 -11.36
CA ASP A 382 1.34 14.32 -12.06
C ASP A 382 2.48 13.69 -12.89
N ASN A 383 2.50 12.36 -13.00
CA ASN A 383 3.49 11.54 -13.70
C ASN A 383 4.87 11.53 -13.03
N THR A 384 4.98 11.95 -11.78
CA THR A 384 6.26 12.00 -11.07
C THR A 384 6.35 11.04 -9.90
N LEU A 385 7.55 10.53 -9.69
CA LEU A 385 8.05 9.93 -8.47
C LEU A 385 8.91 10.97 -7.76
N LYS A 386 8.69 11.19 -6.47
CA LYS A 386 9.55 12.03 -5.62
C LYS A 386 10.16 11.20 -4.50
N ILE A 387 11.47 11.34 -4.31
CA ILE A 387 12.21 10.76 -3.19
C ILE A 387 12.48 11.86 -2.19
N TRP A 388 11.89 11.76 -1.02
CA TRP A 388 12.01 12.71 0.07
C TRP A 388 13.16 12.29 0.98
N ARG A 389 14.01 13.25 1.35
CA ARG A 389 15.15 13.03 2.24
C ARG A 389 15.12 14.02 3.38
N LEU A 390 15.58 13.61 4.55
CA LEU A 390 15.87 14.56 5.61
C LEU A 390 17.09 15.38 5.19
N ASN A 391 16.89 16.69 5.00
CA ASN A 391 18.00 17.60 4.70
C ASN A 391 18.97 17.63 5.87
N ARG A 392 20.19 17.18 5.64
CA ARG A 392 21.24 17.12 6.67
C ARG A 392 21.95 18.45 6.87
N GLY A 393 21.54 19.53 6.21
CA GLY A 393 21.93 20.94 6.49
C GLY A 393 23.45 21.24 6.54
N LEU A 394 24.33 20.37 6.04
CA LEU A 394 25.75 20.49 6.31
C LEU A 394 26.66 20.56 5.08
N GLU A 395 26.13 20.49 3.85
CA GLU A 395 26.99 20.59 2.64
C GLU A 395 26.30 21.31 1.46
N GLU A 396 25.52 22.35 1.72
CA GLU A 396 25.08 23.23 0.63
C GLU A 396 26.25 24.09 0.17
N LYS A 397 26.77 23.81 -1.01
CA LYS A 397 27.64 24.76 -1.70
C LYS A 397 26.82 26.03 -1.97
N PRO A 398 27.37 27.23 -1.71
CA PRO A 398 26.66 28.49 -2.02
C PRO A 398 26.45 28.57 -3.53
N GLY A 399 25.21 28.32 -3.98
CA GLY A 399 24.81 28.30 -5.38
C GLY A 399 23.58 27.44 -5.69
N ASP A 400 23.23 26.46 -4.85
CA ASP A 400 22.23 25.41 -5.14
C ASP A 400 20.79 25.73 -4.66
N LYS A 401 20.46 26.99 -4.38
CA LYS A 401 19.13 27.39 -3.86
C LYS A 401 17.93 27.16 -4.79
N HIS A 402 18.12 26.64 -6.01
CA HIS A 402 17.05 26.47 -7.01
C HIS A 402 16.60 25.02 -7.21
N SER A 403 16.97 24.11 -6.32
CA SER A 403 16.77 22.67 -6.56
C SER A 403 15.67 21.99 -5.73
N ILE A 404 15.02 22.68 -4.80
CA ILE A 404 13.96 22.09 -3.96
C ILE A 404 12.63 22.14 -4.70
N VAL A 405 12.06 20.97 -4.99
CA VAL A 405 10.75 20.79 -5.66
C VAL A 405 9.68 20.25 -4.70
N GLY A 406 10.05 19.91 -3.47
CA GLY A 406 9.11 19.47 -2.44
C GLY A 406 9.61 19.82 -1.03
N TRP A 407 8.68 20.20 -0.16
CA TRP A 407 8.95 20.65 1.20
C TRP A 407 7.87 20.22 2.17
N THR A 408 8.11 20.35 3.46
CA THR A 408 7.15 20.04 4.52
C THR A 408 6.42 21.28 5.02
N SER A 409 5.17 21.08 5.43
CA SER A 409 4.35 22.06 6.11
C SER A 409 3.61 21.41 7.28
N GLN A 410 3.25 22.19 8.30
CA GLN A 410 2.31 21.74 9.33
C GLN A 410 0.92 22.29 9.03
N LYS A 411 -0.07 21.43 8.93
CA LYS A 411 -1.46 21.84 8.75
C LYS A 411 -1.92 22.51 10.05
N LYS A 412 -2.30 23.80 10.01
CA LYS A 412 -2.92 24.47 11.14
C LYS A 412 -4.27 23.81 11.40
N LYS A 413 -4.61 23.58 12.68
CA LYS A 413 -5.89 23.01 13.09
C LYS A 413 -7.03 23.91 12.61
N GLU A 414 -7.75 23.52 11.56
CA GLU A 414 -9.11 23.99 11.37
C GLU A 414 -9.97 23.30 12.43
N VAL A 415 -10.42 24.08 13.43
CA VAL A 415 -11.37 23.62 14.43
C VAL A 415 -12.73 23.51 13.74
N LYS A 416 -12.98 22.43 13.02
CA LYS A 416 -14.35 21.99 12.78
C LYS A 416 -14.83 21.40 14.10
N ALA A 417 -15.70 22.13 14.77
CA ALA A 417 -16.40 21.65 15.97
C ALA A 417 -17.07 20.31 15.60
N CYS A 418 -16.58 19.24 16.19
CA CYS A 418 -17.24 17.95 16.15
C CYS A 418 -18.41 18.05 17.13
N PRO A 419 -19.67 17.84 16.73
CA PRO A 419 -20.76 17.76 17.69
C PRO A 419 -20.61 16.45 18.48
N ASP A 420 -20.54 16.58 19.80
CA ASP A 420 -20.83 15.59 20.82
C ASP A 420 -20.12 14.23 20.84
N PHE A 421 -18.86 14.25 21.29
CA PHE A 421 -18.23 13.07 21.90
C PHE A 421 -18.19 13.13 23.45
N HIS A 422 -18.90 14.07 24.07
CA HIS A 422 -18.92 14.23 25.55
C HIS A 422 -19.96 13.33 26.26
N ALA A 423 -20.72 12.48 25.56
CA ALA A 423 -21.80 11.71 26.18
C ALA A 423 -21.46 10.27 26.58
N LEU A 424 -20.20 9.81 26.48
CA LEU A 424 -19.84 8.41 26.80
C LEU A 424 -18.84 8.24 27.96
N LEU A 425 -18.58 9.30 28.74
CA LEU A 425 -17.71 9.20 29.93
C LEU A 425 -18.45 9.22 31.30
N HIS A 426 -19.78 9.09 31.30
CA HIS A 426 -20.55 8.89 32.54
C HIS A 426 -21.48 7.69 32.39
N PHE A 427 -20.91 6.48 32.52
CA PHE A 427 -21.55 5.34 33.21
C PHE A 427 -20.46 4.32 33.54
N GLN A 428 -20.38 4.05 34.81
CA GLN A 428 -19.47 3.17 35.55
C GLN A 428 -19.24 1.81 34.93
#